data_39fc8c2252d336c22f1f6567e43f01b8
#
_entry.id   39fc8c2252d336c22f1f6567e43f01b8
#
_cell.length_a   1.000
_cell.length_b   1.000
_cell.length_c   1.000
_cell.angle_alpha   90.00
_cell.angle_beta   90.00
_cell.angle_gamma   90.00
#
_symmetry.space_group_name_H-M   'P 1'
#
loop_
_entity.id
_entity.type
_entity.pdbx_description
1 polymer ?
#
loop_
_entity_poly.entity_id
_entity_poly.type
_entity_poly.pdbx_seq_one_letter_code
_entity_poly.pdbx_strand_id
1 'polypeptide(L)'
;MVFKGDWRFYWNNDEKQETVLHPGDIISLPTNMFRGFENVGEVQGMCFSILGHDDAGGGVVWAPRVIEEAKGHGLILLEDGKLVDTTIGETIPEGKKPMPPLTPEQMATFDQYTPEQMATQVGRAGTYTPSTYKGFPNQTPDTLTYYDIIGPTDSEGHNFQVKPSDKNGDQFNVYGIESSGAGHTGKYSREAVEVMLVHRGEFDISCEHEGETLNTTLKDGDIISFPKGAARSISPLGEGFAYLVVGGDYPDAPKT
;
A
#
# COMPACT_ATOMS: atom_id res chain seq x y z
N MET A 1 1.85 -1.08 -3.38
CA MET A 1 2.10 -0.19 -4.53
C MET A 1 3.47 -0.48 -5.11
N VAL A 2 3.56 -0.68 -6.41
CA VAL A 2 4.84 -0.88 -7.11
C VAL A 2 5.44 0.47 -7.48
N PHE A 3 6.64 0.74 -6.97
CA PHE A 3 7.39 1.94 -7.35
C PHE A 3 8.34 1.65 -8.50
N LYS A 4 9.03 0.50 -8.47
CA LYS A 4 10.02 0.11 -9.46
C LYS A 4 10.06 -1.40 -9.65
N GLY A 5 10.34 -1.85 -10.87
CA GLY A 5 10.42 -3.27 -11.25
C GLY A 5 9.04 -3.89 -11.49
N ASP A 6 9.04 -5.14 -11.94
CA ASP A 6 7.83 -5.91 -12.18
C ASP A 6 7.65 -6.93 -11.06
N TRP A 7 6.48 -6.92 -10.46
CA TRP A 7 6.23 -7.73 -9.28
C TRP A 7 5.07 -8.68 -9.52
N ARG A 8 5.33 -9.98 -9.31
CA ARG A 8 4.30 -11.01 -9.23
C ARG A 8 3.73 -11.02 -7.82
N PHE A 9 2.43 -10.86 -7.69
CA PHE A 9 1.67 -11.11 -6.49
C PHE A 9 0.87 -12.39 -6.67
N TYR A 10 0.96 -13.28 -5.71
CA TYR A 10 0.25 -14.55 -5.72
C TYR A 10 -0.47 -14.76 -4.38
N TRP A 11 -1.55 -15.51 -4.42
CA TRP A 11 -2.41 -15.69 -3.26
C TRP A 11 -2.99 -17.09 -3.18
N ASN A 12 -3.69 -17.37 -2.04
CA ASN A 12 -4.10 -18.68 -1.60
C ASN A 12 -2.90 -19.61 -1.27
N ASN A 13 -3.18 -20.85 -0.85
CA ASN A 13 -2.10 -21.76 -0.41
C ASN A 13 -1.37 -22.42 -1.59
N ASP A 14 -2.01 -22.50 -2.75
CA ASP A 14 -1.49 -23.24 -3.91
C ASP A 14 -0.70 -22.37 -4.90
N GLU A 15 -0.64 -21.07 -4.69
CA GLU A 15 0.06 -20.06 -5.54
C GLU A 15 -0.23 -20.15 -7.04
N LYS A 16 -1.32 -20.79 -7.40
CA LYS A 16 -1.73 -20.90 -8.82
C LYS A 16 -2.43 -19.66 -9.32
N GLN A 17 -2.82 -18.80 -8.38
CA GLN A 17 -3.53 -17.57 -8.67
C GLN A 17 -2.58 -16.40 -8.44
N GLU A 18 -2.34 -15.64 -9.48
CA GLU A 18 -1.35 -14.59 -9.48
C GLU A 18 -1.75 -13.41 -10.38
N THR A 19 -1.08 -12.29 -10.18
CA THR A 19 -1.11 -11.15 -11.08
C THR A 19 0.25 -10.47 -11.08
N VAL A 20 0.68 -9.95 -12.24
CA VAL A 20 1.88 -9.14 -12.33
C VAL A 20 1.49 -7.67 -12.28
N LEU A 21 2.18 -6.92 -11.46
CA LEU A 21 2.03 -5.47 -11.30
C LEU A 21 3.28 -4.75 -11.78
N HIS A 22 3.08 -3.60 -12.41
CA HIS A 22 4.11 -2.73 -12.96
C HIS A 22 4.22 -1.42 -12.17
N PRO A 23 5.26 -0.60 -12.41
CA PRO A 23 5.41 0.68 -11.72
C PRO A 23 4.15 1.56 -11.82
N GLY A 24 3.67 2.04 -10.67
CA GLY A 24 2.44 2.80 -10.54
C GLY A 24 1.18 1.97 -10.28
N ASP A 25 1.26 0.65 -10.41
CA ASP A 25 0.13 -0.21 -10.03
C ASP A 25 0.04 -0.34 -8.51
N ILE A 26 -1.18 -0.53 -8.02
CA ILE A 26 -1.48 -0.74 -6.61
C ILE A 26 -2.31 -2.00 -6.42
N ILE A 27 -2.09 -2.71 -5.34
CA ILE A 27 -2.94 -3.82 -4.92
C ILE A 27 -3.31 -3.65 -3.45
N SER A 28 -4.58 -3.81 -3.16
CA SER A 28 -5.13 -3.87 -1.83
C SER A 28 -5.27 -5.34 -1.44
N LEU A 29 -4.37 -5.83 -0.58
CA LEU A 29 -4.32 -7.25 -0.22
C LEU A 29 -5.28 -7.54 0.93
N PRO A 30 -6.33 -8.35 0.73
CA PRO A 30 -7.24 -8.73 1.80
C PRO A 30 -6.52 -9.38 2.99
N THR A 31 -7.06 -9.17 4.18
CA THR A 31 -6.61 -9.85 5.40
C THR A 31 -7.03 -11.32 5.39
N ASN A 32 -6.49 -12.11 6.31
CA ASN A 32 -6.85 -13.52 6.53
C ASN A 32 -6.70 -14.43 5.31
N MET A 33 -5.77 -14.14 4.40
CA MET A 33 -5.41 -15.02 3.29
C MET A 33 -3.89 -15.17 3.17
N PHE A 34 -3.45 -16.32 2.68
CA PHE A 34 -2.06 -16.49 2.29
C PHE A 34 -1.76 -15.65 1.05
N ARG A 35 -0.64 -14.96 1.09
CA ARG A 35 -0.17 -14.09 0.01
C ARG A 35 1.33 -14.03 -0.02
N GLY A 36 1.88 -13.87 -1.20
CA GLY A 36 3.30 -13.63 -1.40
C GLY A 36 3.52 -12.72 -2.58
N PHE A 37 4.74 -12.26 -2.72
CA PHE A 37 5.16 -11.43 -3.83
C PHE A 37 6.63 -11.62 -4.11
N GLU A 38 7.02 -11.50 -5.37
CA GLU A 38 8.40 -11.58 -5.81
C GLU A 38 8.67 -10.59 -6.94
N ASN A 39 9.89 -10.09 -7.03
CA ASN A 39 10.34 -9.34 -8.19
C ASN A 39 10.62 -10.32 -9.34
N VAL A 40 9.86 -10.21 -10.43
CA VAL A 40 10.03 -11.02 -11.64
C VAL A 40 10.68 -10.23 -12.78
N GLY A 41 10.97 -8.94 -12.55
CA GLY A 41 11.69 -8.10 -13.51
C GLY A 41 13.21 -8.31 -13.46
N GLU A 42 13.90 -7.77 -14.44
CA GLU A 42 15.36 -7.85 -14.57
C GLU A 42 16.12 -6.82 -13.71
N VAL A 43 15.38 -5.84 -13.14
CA VAL A 43 15.97 -4.76 -12.35
C VAL A 43 15.62 -4.90 -10.87
N GLN A 44 16.40 -4.25 -10.02
CA GLN A 44 16.05 -4.14 -8.60
C GLN A 44 14.66 -3.50 -8.46
N GLY A 45 13.75 -4.20 -7.80
CA GLY A 45 12.40 -3.75 -7.55
C GLY A 45 12.27 -3.00 -6.23
N MET A 46 11.27 -2.12 -6.17
CA MET A 46 10.85 -1.43 -4.95
C MET A 46 9.32 -1.39 -4.89
N CYS A 47 8.78 -1.83 -3.76
CA CYS A 47 7.37 -1.70 -3.43
C CYS A 47 7.20 -0.89 -2.15
N PHE A 48 6.16 -0.06 -2.10
CA PHE A 48 5.70 0.56 -0.87
C PHE A 48 4.54 -0.25 -0.29
N SER A 49 4.66 -0.61 0.98
CA SER A 49 3.61 -1.29 1.73
C SER A 49 2.98 -0.31 2.71
N ILE A 50 1.65 -0.21 2.66
CA ILE A 50 0.85 0.53 3.62
C ILE A 50 0.19 -0.52 4.50
N LEU A 51 0.45 -0.48 5.80
CA LEU A 51 -0.13 -1.38 6.77
C LEU A 51 -1.19 -0.61 7.56
N GLY A 52 -2.40 -1.14 7.59
CA GLY A 52 -3.44 -0.65 8.47
C GLY A 52 -3.29 -1.22 9.87
N HIS A 53 -4.01 -0.66 10.84
CA HIS A 53 -4.02 -0.95 12.27
C HIS A 53 -2.73 -0.66 13.06
N ASP A 54 -2.90 -0.56 14.37
CA ASP A 54 -1.79 -0.51 15.34
C ASP A 54 -1.16 -1.88 15.59
N ASP A 55 -1.58 -2.92 14.84
CA ASP A 55 -1.00 -4.23 14.97
C ASP A 55 0.39 -4.23 14.33
N ALA A 56 1.41 -4.07 15.17
CA ALA A 56 2.82 -4.19 14.80
C ALA A 56 3.21 -5.61 14.37
N GLY A 57 2.26 -6.40 13.91
CA GLY A 57 2.44 -7.75 13.43
C GLY A 57 2.35 -8.76 14.56
N GLY A 58 1.15 -9.18 14.90
CA GLY A 58 0.93 -10.50 15.48
C GLY A 58 1.68 -11.54 14.64
N GLY A 59 1.99 -12.68 15.21
CA GLY A 59 2.86 -13.67 14.57
C GLY A 59 2.48 -13.96 13.12
N VAL A 60 3.47 -14.04 12.26
CA VAL A 60 3.27 -14.42 10.86
C VAL A 60 2.84 -15.90 10.81
N VAL A 61 1.72 -16.16 10.16
CA VAL A 61 1.28 -17.53 9.86
C VAL A 61 1.78 -17.92 8.47
N TRP A 62 2.63 -18.92 8.43
CA TRP A 62 3.26 -19.36 7.19
C TRP A 62 2.42 -20.45 6.51
N ALA A 63 2.23 -20.33 5.20
CA ALA A 63 1.60 -21.37 4.41
C ALA A 63 2.41 -22.68 4.55
N PRO A 64 1.76 -23.84 4.72
CA PRO A 64 2.46 -25.14 4.89
C PRO A 64 3.45 -25.42 3.76
N ARG A 65 3.12 -25.06 2.54
CA ARG A 65 3.99 -25.22 1.38
C ARG A 65 5.30 -24.41 1.52
N VAL A 66 5.23 -23.18 2.02
CA VAL A 66 6.42 -22.33 2.21
C VAL A 66 7.36 -22.95 3.25
N ILE A 67 6.81 -23.53 4.32
CA ILE A 67 7.59 -24.22 5.34
C ILE A 67 8.33 -25.45 4.73
N GLU A 68 7.65 -26.23 3.90
CA GLU A 68 8.27 -27.42 3.25
C GLU A 68 9.31 -27.03 2.21
N GLU A 69 9.08 -26.00 1.43
CA GLU A 69 10.06 -25.47 0.46
C GLU A 69 11.29 -24.92 1.17
N ALA A 70 11.10 -24.10 2.20
CA ALA A 70 12.21 -23.57 3.00
C ALA A 70 13.07 -24.70 3.56
N LYS A 71 12.46 -25.76 4.06
CA LYS A 71 13.14 -26.95 4.57
C LYS A 71 13.92 -27.66 3.46
N GLY A 72 13.37 -27.74 2.24
CA GLY A 72 14.08 -28.25 1.05
C GLY A 72 15.35 -27.46 0.68
N HIS A 73 15.40 -26.20 1.06
CA HIS A 73 16.56 -25.32 0.91
C HIS A 73 17.45 -25.21 2.15
N GLY A 74 17.24 -26.07 3.14
CA GLY A 74 18.04 -26.10 4.39
C GLY A 74 17.62 -25.06 5.42
N LEU A 75 16.51 -24.37 5.22
CA LEU A 75 15.98 -23.38 6.15
C LEU A 75 14.88 -24.00 7.02
N ILE A 76 15.05 -23.96 8.34
CA ILE A 76 14.10 -24.52 9.30
C ILE A 76 13.53 -23.41 10.16
N LEU A 77 12.22 -23.16 10.04
CA LEU A 77 11.50 -22.24 10.91
C LEU A 77 11.18 -22.95 12.23
N LEU A 78 11.48 -22.30 13.35
CA LEU A 78 11.20 -22.81 14.69
C LEU A 78 9.86 -22.26 15.23
N GLU A 79 9.28 -22.93 16.22
CA GLU A 79 8.02 -22.54 16.88
C GLU A 79 8.04 -21.11 17.46
N ASP A 80 9.22 -20.58 17.80
CA ASP A 80 9.41 -19.22 18.30
C ASP A 80 9.65 -18.17 17.20
N GLY A 81 9.49 -18.56 15.93
CA GLY A 81 9.65 -17.69 14.77
C GLY A 81 11.10 -17.48 14.31
N LYS A 82 12.07 -18.11 14.96
CA LYS A 82 13.48 -18.06 14.53
C LYS A 82 13.72 -18.98 13.36
N LEU A 83 14.61 -18.55 12.47
CA LEU A 83 15.07 -19.34 11.34
C LEU A 83 16.43 -19.97 11.69
N VAL A 84 16.61 -21.24 11.34
CA VAL A 84 17.88 -21.96 11.38
C VAL A 84 18.32 -22.27 9.95
N ASP A 85 19.51 -21.85 9.57
CA ASP A 85 20.10 -22.11 8.25
C ASP A 85 21.14 -23.23 8.34
N THR A 86 20.70 -24.44 7.96
CA THR A 86 21.60 -25.62 7.99
C THR A 86 22.64 -25.58 6.88
N THR A 87 22.50 -24.75 5.85
CA THR A 87 23.48 -24.63 4.76
C THR A 87 24.79 -23.98 5.22
N ILE A 88 24.73 -23.17 6.26
CA ILE A 88 25.89 -22.53 6.90
C ILE A 88 26.35 -23.23 8.17
N GLY A 89 25.79 -24.43 8.44
CA GLY A 89 26.17 -25.27 9.58
C GLY A 89 25.42 -24.96 10.88
N GLU A 90 24.37 -24.16 10.85
CA GLU A 90 23.53 -23.97 12.03
C GLU A 90 22.75 -25.25 12.37
N THR A 91 22.47 -25.42 13.64
CA THR A 91 21.69 -26.56 14.15
C THR A 91 20.54 -26.08 15.02
N ILE A 92 19.50 -26.86 15.10
CA ILE A 92 18.36 -26.53 15.96
C ILE A 92 18.87 -26.51 17.43
N PRO A 93 18.69 -25.37 18.14
CA PRO A 93 19.10 -25.26 19.54
C PRO A 93 18.40 -26.27 20.44
N GLU A 94 19.08 -26.70 21.50
CA GLU A 94 18.50 -27.63 22.48
C GLU A 94 17.19 -27.09 23.04
N GLY A 95 16.19 -27.95 23.09
CA GLY A 95 14.85 -27.62 23.59
C GLY A 95 13.96 -26.84 22.60
N LYS A 96 14.46 -26.50 21.42
CA LYS A 96 13.65 -25.87 20.35
C LYS A 96 13.13 -26.92 19.38
N LYS A 97 11.98 -26.60 18.75
CA LYS A 97 11.34 -27.50 17.77
C LYS A 97 11.03 -26.73 16.47
N PRO A 98 11.05 -27.43 15.33
CA PRO A 98 10.51 -26.88 14.09
C PRO A 98 9.04 -26.51 14.27
N MET A 99 8.61 -25.46 13.59
CA MET A 99 7.21 -25.04 13.53
C MET A 99 6.39 -26.19 12.91
N PRO A 100 5.33 -26.66 13.58
CA PRO A 100 4.46 -27.67 13.00
C PRO A 100 3.65 -27.09 11.84
N PRO A 101 3.31 -27.90 10.81
CA PRO A 101 2.41 -27.45 9.77
C PRO A 101 1.01 -27.17 10.34
N LEU A 102 0.28 -26.28 9.70
CA LEU A 102 -1.11 -26.01 10.05
C LEU A 102 -1.98 -27.27 9.84
N THR A 103 -2.93 -27.48 10.75
CA THR A 103 -3.92 -28.56 10.59
C THR A 103 -4.94 -28.21 9.50
N PRO A 104 -5.67 -29.19 8.93
CA PRO A 104 -6.74 -28.92 7.98
C PRO A 104 -7.80 -27.95 8.52
N GLU A 105 -8.12 -28.04 9.81
CA GLU A 105 -9.08 -27.17 10.48
C GLU A 105 -8.56 -25.73 10.55
N GLN A 106 -7.28 -25.53 10.86
CA GLN A 106 -6.65 -24.21 10.83
C GLN A 106 -6.59 -23.66 9.39
N MET A 107 -6.26 -24.51 8.41
CA MET A 107 -6.26 -24.11 6.99
C MET A 107 -7.63 -23.64 6.52
N ALA A 108 -8.71 -24.26 6.99
CA ALA A 108 -10.07 -23.90 6.63
C ALA A 108 -10.53 -22.53 7.17
N THR A 109 -9.77 -21.93 8.09
CA THR A 109 -10.10 -20.58 8.61
C THR A 109 -9.63 -19.45 7.71
N PHE A 110 -8.76 -19.74 6.73
CA PHE A 110 -8.25 -18.71 5.81
C PHE A 110 -9.18 -18.51 4.63
N ASP A 111 -9.38 -17.25 4.30
CA ASP A 111 -10.17 -16.85 3.14
C ASP A 111 -9.46 -17.26 1.84
N GLN A 112 -10.28 -17.61 0.85
CA GLN A 112 -9.82 -17.94 -0.51
C GLN A 112 -10.42 -16.94 -1.49
N TYR A 113 -9.61 -16.46 -2.43
CA TYR A 113 -10.03 -15.46 -3.42
C TYR A 113 -9.84 -15.99 -4.83
N THR A 114 -10.86 -15.80 -5.67
CA THR A 114 -10.75 -16.08 -7.12
C THR A 114 -9.99 -14.95 -7.81
N PRO A 115 -9.47 -15.19 -9.04
CA PRO A 115 -8.86 -14.12 -9.84
C PRO A 115 -9.79 -12.93 -10.06
N GLU A 116 -11.09 -13.17 -10.27
CA GLU A 116 -12.08 -12.12 -10.49
C GLU A 116 -12.30 -11.27 -9.24
N GLN A 117 -12.31 -11.89 -8.05
CA GLN A 117 -12.37 -11.16 -6.79
C GLN A 117 -11.12 -10.32 -6.58
N MET A 118 -9.93 -10.89 -6.83
CA MET A 118 -8.68 -10.16 -6.68
C MET A 118 -8.51 -9.07 -7.74
N ALA A 119 -9.10 -9.19 -8.93
CA ALA A 119 -9.09 -8.12 -9.93
C ALA A 119 -9.73 -6.82 -9.41
N THR A 120 -10.73 -6.91 -8.50
CA THR A 120 -11.35 -5.73 -7.88
C THR A 120 -10.46 -5.08 -6.80
N GLN A 121 -9.38 -5.74 -6.42
CA GLN A 121 -8.38 -5.27 -5.46
C GLN A 121 -7.16 -4.62 -6.15
N VAL A 122 -7.14 -4.56 -7.48
CA VAL A 122 -6.00 -4.08 -8.27
C VAL A 122 -6.38 -2.79 -8.99
N GLY A 123 -5.57 -1.74 -8.77
CA GLY A 123 -5.58 -0.51 -9.55
C GLY A 123 -4.39 -0.48 -10.51
N ARG A 124 -4.67 -0.22 -11.78
CA ARG A 124 -3.65 -0.13 -12.83
C ARG A 124 -3.32 1.32 -13.16
N ALA A 125 -2.03 1.65 -13.12
CA ALA A 125 -1.56 2.98 -13.52
C ALA A 125 -2.03 3.32 -14.94
N GLY A 126 -2.44 4.56 -15.15
CA GLY A 126 -2.93 5.03 -16.45
C GLY A 126 -4.35 4.60 -16.81
N THR A 127 -5.02 3.80 -15.96
CA THR A 127 -6.44 3.40 -16.18
C THR A 127 -7.40 4.04 -15.18
N TYR A 128 -6.89 4.83 -14.24
CA TYR A 128 -7.74 5.48 -13.24
C TYR A 128 -8.70 6.47 -13.88
N THR A 129 -9.95 6.42 -13.44
CA THR A 129 -10.96 7.41 -13.81
C THR A 129 -10.86 8.61 -12.85
N PRO A 130 -10.79 9.85 -13.34
CA PRO A 130 -10.79 11.03 -12.49
C PRO A 130 -11.95 11.03 -11.50
N SER A 131 -11.70 11.48 -10.28
CA SER A 131 -12.73 11.62 -9.27
C SER A 131 -13.77 12.66 -9.70
N THR A 132 -15.01 12.43 -9.35
CA THR A 132 -16.07 13.45 -9.46
C THR A 132 -15.93 14.51 -8.37
N TYR A 133 -15.18 14.23 -7.33
CA TYR A 133 -14.84 15.15 -6.26
C TYR A 133 -13.68 16.07 -6.69
N LYS A 134 -13.78 17.37 -6.38
CA LYS A 134 -12.77 18.35 -6.80
C LYS A 134 -11.43 18.28 -6.02
N GLY A 135 -11.26 17.30 -5.18
CA GLY A 135 -10.02 17.05 -4.45
C GLY A 135 -9.64 18.14 -3.44
N PHE A 136 -9.34 19.34 -3.92
CA PHE A 136 -8.86 20.43 -3.05
C PHE A 136 -9.71 21.70 -3.21
N PRO A 137 -10.03 22.39 -2.08
CA PRO A 137 -10.96 23.53 -2.08
C PRO A 137 -10.47 24.75 -2.87
N ASN A 138 -9.16 24.96 -2.96
CA ASN A 138 -8.54 26.13 -3.57
C ASN A 138 -7.58 25.77 -4.72
N GLN A 139 -7.80 24.64 -5.37
CA GLN A 139 -6.99 24.16 -6.47
C GLN A 139 -6.99 25.15 -7.65
N THR A 140 -5.80 25.48 -8.15
CA THR A 140 -5.59 26.25 -9.37
C THR A 140 -4.27 25.84 -10.05
N PRO A 141 -4.13 25.91 -11.37
CA PRO A 141 -5.16 25.88 -12.40
C PRO A 141 -5.67 24.45 -12.65
N ASP A 142 -6.43 24.22 -13.73
CA ASP A 142 -6.98 22.91 -14.14
C ASP A 142 -5.89 21.89 -14.60
N THR A 143 -4.68 22.02 -14.05
CA THR A 143 -3.55 21.10 -14.32
C THR A 143 -3.48 19.95 -13.36
N LEU A 144 -4.29 19.93 -12.29
CA LEU A 144 -4.35 18.87 -11.31
C LEU A 144 -5.58 18.01 -11.51
N THR A 145 -5.36 16.71 -11.68
CA THR A 145 -6.42 15.69 -11.69
C THR A 145 -6.35 14.87 -10.39
N TYR A 146 -7.50 14.66 -9.77
CA TYR A 146 -7.64 13.91 -8.54
C TYR A 146 -8.31 12.56 -8.83
N TYR A 147 -7.85 11.51 -8.16
CA TYR A 147 -8.34 10.14 -8.32
C TYR A 147 -8.72 9.54 -6.97
N ASP A 148 -9.90 8.93 -6.87
CA ASP A 148 -10.29 8.08 -5.77
C ASP A 148 -9.80 6.65 -6.08
N ILE A 149 -8.73 6.19 -5.41
CA ILE A 149 -8.10 4.91 -5.77
C ILE A 149 -8.58 3.78 -4.88
N ILE A 150 -8.26 3.80 -3.58
CA ILE A 150 -8.71 2.78 -2.63
C ILE A 150 -9.61 3.41 -1.59
N GLY A 151 -10.81 2.87 -1.45
CA GLY A 151 -11.78 3.29 -0.45
C GLY A 151 -13.12 2.59 -0.63
N PRO A 152 -14.10 2.91 0.21
CA PRO A 152 -15.43 2.31 0.15
C PRO A 152 -16.12 2.64 -1.19
N THR A 153 -16.53 1.61 -1.93
CA THR A 153 -17.07 1.76 -3.29
C THR A 153 -18.49 2.34 -3.36
N ASP A 154 -19.17 2.46 -2.22
CA ASP A 154 -20.54 2.99 -2.07
C ASP A 154 -20.56 4.40 -1.48
N SER A 155 -19.46 5.10 -1.51
CA SER A 155 -19.29 6.40 -0.89
C SER A 155 -19.93 7.52 -1.67
N GLU A 156 -20.78 8.30 -1.05
CA GLU A 156 -21.42 9.45 -1.68
C GLU A 156 -20.36 10.49 -2.12
N GLY A 157 -20.41 10.87 -3.39
CA GLY A 157 -19.51 11.87 -3.97
C GLY A 157 -18.14 11.38 -4.38
N HIS A 158 -17.82 10.10 -4.15
CA HIS A 158 -16.57 9.46 -4.55
C HIS A 158 -16.80 8.29 -5.51
N ASN A 159 -15.78 7.95 -6.29
CA ASN A 159 -15.80 6.84 -7.23
C ASN A 159 -14.57 5.94 -7.07
N PHE A 160 -14.35 5.46 -5.84
CA PHE A 160 -13.24 4.55 -5.55
C PHE A 160 -13.26 3.32 -6.45
N GLN A 161 -12.10 3.02 -7.03
CA GLN A 161 -11.95 2.04 -8.10
C GLN A 161 -11.38 0.71 -7.59
N VAL A 162 -10.77 0.73 -6.43
CA VAL A 162 -10.14 -0.43 -5.78
C VAL A 162 -10.77 -0.61 -4.41
N LYS A 163 -11.17 -1.84 -4.10
CA LYS A 163 -11.74 -2.16 -2.78
C LYS A 163 -10.66 -2.09 -1.68
N PRO A 164 -11.02 -1.64 -0.47
CA PRO A 164 -10.11 -1.68 0.66
C PRO A 164 -9.76 -3.12 1.06
N SER A 165 -8.64 -3.29 1.73
CA SER A 165 -8.08 -4.60 2.09
C SER A 165 -8.80 -5.29 3.24
N ASP A 166 -9.49 -4.56 4.11
CA ASP A 166 -10.27 -5.12 5.18
C ASP A 166 -11.77 -5.05 4.90
N LYS A 167 -12.52 -5.86 5.66
CA LYS A 167 -13.98 -5.95 5.53
C LYS A 167 -14.70 -4.70 6.03
N ASN A 168 -14.00 -3.87 6.80
CA ASN A 168 -14.57 -2.68 7.45
C ASN A 168 -14.17 -1.38 6.77
N GLY A 169 -13.13 -1.39 5.93
CA GLY A 169 -12.70 -0.22 5.14
C GLY A 169 -12.16 0.98 5.94
N ASP A 170 -11.84 0.76 7.22
CA ASP A 170 -11.85 1.82 8.23
C ASP A 170 -10.48 2.43 8.54
N GLN A 171 -9.42 2.10 7.75
CA GLN A 171 -8.08 2.41 8.25
C GLN A 171 -7.37 3.48 7.46
N PHE A 172 -7.55 3.48 6.18
CA PHE A 172 -7.03 4.52 5.30
C PHE A 172 -7.70 4.46 3.93
N ASN A 173 -7.72 5.61 3.29
CA ASN A 173 -8.09 5.75 1.88
C ASN A 173 -6.85 6.15 1.09
N VAL A 174 -6.80 5.75 -0.18
CA VAL A 174 -5.72 6.13 -1.09
C VAL A 174 -6.30 6.93 -2.24
N TYR A 175 -5.71 8.09 -2.43
CA TYR A 175 -6.01 9.00 -3.53
C TYR A 175 -4.80 9.15 -4.43
N GLY A 176 -5.03 9.60 -5.66
CA GLY A 176 -3.98 10.01 -6.58
C GLY A 176 -4.12 11.49 -6.92
N ILE A 177 -3.00 12.16 -7.09
CA ILE A 177 -2.93 13.47 -7.75
C ILE A 177 -2.00 13.37 -8.95
N GLU A 178 -2.50 13.73 -10.10
CA GLU A 178 -1.73 13.83 -11.34
C GLU A 178 -1.65 15.28 -11.78
N SER A 179 -0.47 15.69 -12.18
CA SER A 179 -0.26 17.01 -12.76
C SER A 179 0.18 16.92 -14.22
N SER A 180 -0.41 17.73 -15.06
CA SER A 180 0.00 17.93 -16.45
C SER A 180 0.87 19.17 -16.65
N GLY A 181 1.27 19.84 -15.57
CA GLY A 181 2.08 21.05 -15.56
C GLY A 181 2.16 21.65 -14.16
N ALA A 182 2.79 22.81 -14.05
CA ALA A 182 2.86 23.52 -12.77
C ALA A 182 1.47 23.94 -12.28
N GLY A 183 1.23 23.81 -10.98
CA GLY A 183 -0.04 24.15 -10.36
C GLY A 183 0.07 24.17 -8.84
N HIS A 184 -1.03 24.20 -8.13
CA HIS A 184 -1.06 24.04 -6.68
C HIS A 184 -2.45 23.62 -6.17
N THR A 185 -2.45 22.90 -5.05
CA THR A 185 -3.69 22.50 -4.36
C THR A 185 -4.40 23.67 -3.65
N GLY A 186 -3.69 24.81 -3.48
CA GLY A 186 -4.03 25.78 -2.46
C GLY A 186 -3.72 25.24 -1.07
N LYS A 187 -3.85 26.10 -0.07
CA LYS A 187 -3.64 25.72 1.34
C LYS A 187 -4.88 24.96 1.85
N TYR A 188 -4.66 23.80 2.45
CA TYR A 188 -5.71 22.97 3.03
C TYR A 188 -5.20 22.26 4.30
N SER A 189 -6.12 21.70 5.06
CA SER A 189 -5.85 20.83 6.21
C SER A 189 -6.77 19.62 6.18
N ARG A 190 -6.42 18.58 6.96
CA ARG A 190 -7.29 17.41 7.21
C ARG A 190 -7.34 17.10 8.69
N GLU A 191 -8.45 16.56 9.15
CA GLU A 191 -8.60 16.03 10.50
C GLU A 191 -7.97 14.64 10.69
N ALA A 192 -7.32 14.12 9.68
CA ALA A 192 -6.60 12.86 9.66
C ALA A 192 -5.12 13.07 9.34
N VAL A 193 -4.31 12.09 9.68
CA VAL A 193 -2.92 12.00 9.18
C VAL A 193 -2.97 11.74 7.68
N GLU A 194 -2.11 12.43 6.93
CA GLU A 194 -1.94 12.20 5.50
C GLU A 194 -0.49 11.89 5.20
N VAL A 195 -0.24 10.86 4.39
CA VAL A 195 1.09 10.54 3.88
C VAL A 195 1.07 10.74 2.36
N MET A 196 2.00 11.55 1.86
CA MET A 196 2.21 11.70 0.43
C MET A 196 3.44 10.90 0.01
N LEU A 197 3.30 10.15 -1.08
CA LEU A 197 4.36 9.43 -1.75
C LEU A 197 4.44 9.92 -3.19
N VAL A 198 5.57 10.47 -3.60
CA VAL A 198 5.81 10.86 -4.99
C VAL A 198 6.17 9.63 -5.82
N HIS A 199 5.33 9.31 -6.81
CA HIS A 199 5.62 8.23 -7.75
C HIS A 199 6.49 8.71 -8.91
N ARG A 200 6.20 9.91 -9.45
CA ARG A 200 7.00 10.56 -10.49
C ARG A 200 6.85 12.07 -10.42
N GLY A 201 7.87 12.78 -10.85
CA GLY A 201 7.89 14.24 -10.91
C GLY A 201 8.39 14.90 -9.63
N GLU A 202 8.28 16.23 -9.61
CA GLU A 202 8.74 17.04 -8.49
C GLU A 202 7.59 17.90 -7.95
N PHE A 203 7.51 17.97 -6.60
CA PHE A 203 6.46 18.68 -5.89
C PHE A 203 7.06 19.55 -4.79
N ASP A 204 6.80 20.85 -4.84
CA ASP A 204 7.07 21.74 -3.71
C ASP A 204 5.98 21.58 -2.65
N ILE A 205 6.40 21.39 -1.42
CA ILE A 205 5.54 21.23 -0.26
C ILE A 205 5.77 22.39 0.69
N SER A 206 4.68 23.02 1.14
CA SER A 206 4.66 23.89 2.30
C SER A 206 3.74 23.30 3.36
N CYS A 207 4.22 23.19 4.59
CA CYS A 207 3.46 22.65 5.72
C CYS A 207 3.66 23.52 6.95
N GLU A 208 2.57 23.92 7.58
CA GLU A 208 2.56 24.69 8.84
C GLU A 208 1.86 23.86 9.92
N HIS A 209 2.53 23.68 11.05
CA HIS A 209 2.00 22.95 12.19
C HIS A 209 2.63 23.47 13.49
N GLU A 210 1.80 23.71 14.51
CA GLU A 210 2.25 24.18 15.85
C GLU A 210 3.20 25.38 15.84
N GLY A 211 3.01 26.28 14.88
CA GLY A 211 3.82 27.50 14.73
C GLY A 211 5.14 27.33 13.98
N GLU A 212 5.45 26.11 13.55
CA GLU A 212 6.59 25.82 12.67
C GLU A 212 6.15 25.74 11.21
N THR A 213 7.07 26.04 10.30
CA THR A 213 6.86 25.95 8.84
C THR A 213 7.96 25.13 8.21
N LEU A 214 7.57 24.08 7.50
CA LEU A 214 8.45 23.29 6.63
C LEU A 214 8.19 23.68 5.18
N ASN A 215 9.24 23.97 4.42
CA ASN A 215 9.21 24.07 2.95
C ASN A 215 10.26 23.11 2.40
N THR A 216 9.85 22.25 1.48
CA THR A 216 10.73 21.25 0.85
C THR A 216 10.23 20.87 -0.52
N THR A 217 11.12 20.36 -1.36
CA THR A 217 10.78 19.76 -2.65
C THR A 217 10.94 18.25 -2.55
N LEU A 218 9.90 17.51 -2.92
CA LEU A 218 9.90 16.05 -3.01
C LEU A 218 10.07 15.62 -4.46
N LYS A 219 10.74 14.47 -4.65
CA LYS A 219 11.04 13.85 -5.94
C LYS A 219 10.55 12.40 -5.96
N ASP A 220 10.74 11.74 -7.10
CA ASP A 220 10.44 10.32 -7.28
C ASP A 220 10.94 9.45 -6.10
N GLY A 221 10.02 8.79 -5.42
CA GLY A 221 10.28 7.92 -4.28
C GLY A 221 10.33 8.60 -2.92
N ASP A 222 10.27 9.93 -2.86
CA ASP A 222 10.21 10.65 -1.59
C ASP A 222 8.85 10.51 -0.92
N ILE A 223 8.86 10.51 0.42
CA ILE A 223 7.68 10.39 1.25
C ILE A 223 7.67 11.52 2.29
N ILE A 224 6.51 12.08 2.53
CA ILE A 224 6.26 13.01 3.64
C ILE A 224 4.99 12.61 4.39
N SER A 225 5.02 12.76 5.71
CA SER A 225 3.84 12.59 6.57
C SER A 225 3.40 13.95 7.11
N PHE A 226 2.11 14.25 6.96
CA PHE A 226 1.47 15.44 7.48
C PHE A 226 0.67 15.08 8.72
N PRO A 227 0.94 15.72 9.88
CA PRO A 227 0.15 15.54 11.07
C PRO A 227 -1.31 15.97 10.87
N LYS A 228 -2.20 15.43 11.70
CA LYS A 228 -3.58 15.89 11.81
C LYS A 228 -3.62 17.40 12.06
N GLY A 229 -4.47 18.12 11.34
CA GLY A 229 -4.66 19.56 11.46
C GLY A 229 -3.55 20.42 10.86
N ALA A 230 -2.44 19.84 10.40
CA ALA A 230 -1.40 20.60 9.73
C ALA A 230 -1.95 21.26 8.46
N ALA A 231 -1.73 22.56 8.31
CA ALA A 231 -2.06 23.29 7.11
C ALA A 231 -0.95 23.10 6.07
N ARG A 232 -1.30 22.66 4.87
CA ARG A 232 -0.33 22.34 3.81
C ARG A 232 -0.79 22.75 2.44
N SER A 233 0.17 22.90 1.54
CA SER A 233 -0.05 23.02 0.11
C SER A 233 0.94 22.15 -0.65
N ILE A 234 0.49 21.59 -1.77
CA ILE A 234 1.26 20.77 -2.69
C ILE A 234 1.28 21.46 -4.03
N SER A 235 2.46 21.72 -4.56
CA SER A 235 2.66 22.47 -5.80
C SER A 235 3.55 21.66 -6.74
N PRO A 236 2.96 20.92 -7.71
CA PRO A 236 3.75 20.27 -8.75
C PRO A 236 4.53 21.28 -9.56
N LEU A 237 5.78 20.97 -9.86
CA LEU A 237 6.67 21.83 -10.68
C LEU A 237 6.55 21.54 -12.19
N GLY A 238 5.86 20.45 -12.55
CA GLY A 238 5.65 19.99 -13.92
C GLY A 238 4.72 18.81 -13.97
N GLU A 239 4.88 17.95 -14.98
CA GLU A 239 4.16 16.68 -15.03
C GLU A 239 4.58 15.76 -13.89
N GLY A 240 3.62 15.12 -13.23
CA GLY A 240 3.91 14.26 -12.10
C GLY A 240 2.72 13.46 -11.62
N PHE A 241 2.98 12.50 -10.74
CA PHE A 241 1.97 11.71 -10.06
C PHE A 241 2.40 11.41 -8.62
N ALA A 242 1.51 11.63 -7.68
CA ALA A 242 1.73 11.27 -6.29
C ALA A 242 0.50 10.57 -5.70
N TYR A 243 0.75 9.68 -4.76
CA TYR A 243 -0.30 9.06 -3.94
C TYR A 243 -0.46 9.81 -2.63
N LEU A 244 -1.69 9.96 -2.18
CA LEU A 244 -2.06 10.46 -0.87
C LEU A 244 -2.76 9.35 -0.09
N VAL A 245 -2.20 8.96 1.03
CA VAL A 245 -2.78 8.00 1.96
C VAL A 245 -3.35 8.77 3.14
N VAL A 246 -4.64 8.72 3.32
CA VAL A 246 -5.35 9.44 4.38
C VAL A 246 -5.86 8.43 5.39
N GLY A 247 -5.39 8.53 6.63
CA GLY A 247 -5.78 7.65 7.73
C GLY A 247 -7.18 7.96 8.27
N GLY A 248 -7.79 6.95 8.92
CA GLY A 248 -9.09 7.07 9.59
C GLY A 248 -10.28 6.65 8.76
N ASP A 249 -11.41 6.58 9.48
CA ASP A 249 -12.72 6.24 8.94
C ASP A 249 -13.16 7.32 7.97
N TYR A 250 -13.21 7.03 6.76
CA TYR A 250 -13.94 7.69 5.72
C TYR A 250 -13.78 9.19 5.45
N PRO A 251 -13.93 9.56 4.18
CA PRO A 251 -13.07 10.57 3.58
C PRO A 251 -13.19 11.89 4.28
N ASP A 252 -12.16 12.20 5.04
CA ASP A 252 -11.96 13.53 5.57
C ASP A 252 -11.67 14.46 4.40
N ALA A 253 -12.69 15.19 3.98
CA ALA A 253 -12.56 16.19 2.94
C ALA A 253 -11.54 17.25 3.38
N PRO A 254 -10.64 17.69 2.47
CA PRO A 254 -9.72 18.78 2.76
C PRO A 254 -10.48 20.05 3.15
N LYS A 255 -10.05 20.70 4.23
CA LYS A 255 -10.63 21.96 4.73
C LYS A 255 -9.73 23.14 4.37
N THR A 256 -10.35 24.29 4.11
CA THR A 256 -9.64 25.57 3.88
C THR A 256 -9.10 26.16 5.16
#